data_cf216941895202c59149b1e35d379f4b
#
_entry.id   cf216941895202c59149b1e35d379f4b
#
_cell.length_a   1.000
_cell.length_b   1.000
_cell.length_c   1.000
_cell.angle_alpha   90.00
_cell.angle_beta   90.00
_cell.angle_gamma   90.00
#
_symmetry.space_group_name_H-M   'P 1'
#
loop_
_entity.id
_entity.type
_entity.pdbx_description
1 polymer ?
#
loop_
_entity_poly.entity_id
_entity_poly.type
_entity_poly.pdbx_seq_one_letter_code
_entity_poly.pdbx_strand_id
1 'polypeptide(L)'
;MRTIAVSQQECEELLQRITVGRLACSLDNQPYVVPVGFSYEPGCVYIFSTLGKKIECMRQNPKVCLQADEIRNESDWLSVIVTGTYLELGEPQYTEQRQHARKLLERHNNWWLNPLAERRERTDDVSIKTVFFRIDIDAMSGLRATP
;
A
#
# COMPACT_ATOMS: atom_id res chain seq x y z
N MET A 1 12.04 24.07 13.67
CA MET A 1 11.78 22.94 12.74
C MET A 1 12.16 23.34 11.32
N ARG A 2 12.87 22.48 10.64
CA ARG A 2 13.22 22.65 9.22
C ARG A 2 12.65 21.48 8.44
N THR A 3 12.13 21.75 7.25
CA THR A 3 11.66 20.72 6.34
C THR A 3 12.49 20.77 5.06
N ILE A 4 12.98 19.62 4.63
CA ILE A 4 13.77 19.52 3.40
C ILE A 4 13.27 18.35 2.56
N ALA A 5 13.39 18.49 1.25
CA ALA A 5 13.13 17.38 0.33
C ALA A 5 14.25 16.35 0.45
N VAL A 6 13.90 15.07 0.41
CA VAL A 6 14.87 13.97 0.48
C VAL A 6 15.06 13.35 -0.90
N SER A 7 16.16 12.60 -1.05
CA SER A 7 16.50 11.94 -2.30
C SER A 7 15.56 10.77 -2.60
N GLN A 8 15.55 10.33 -3.85
CA GLN A 8 14.81 9.12 -4.25
C GLN A 8 15.30 7.91 -3.49
N GLN A 9 16.60 7.80 -3.25
CA GLN A 9 17.18 6.70 -2.48
C GLN A 9 16.65 6.68 -1.04
N GLU A 10 16.55 7.83 -0.39
CA GLU A 10 15.99 7.89 0.96
C GLU A 10 14.50 7.51 1.00
N CYS A 11 13.77 7.87 -0.04
CA CYS A 11 12.37 7.44 -0.19
C CYS A 11 12.28 5.90 -0.29
N GLU A 12 13.10 5.30 -1.13
CA GLU A 12 13.14 3.85 -1.31
C GLU A 12 13.51 3.13 -0.02
N GLU A 13 14.50 3.65 0.70
CA GLU A 13 14.92 3.08 1.98
C GLU A 13 13.79 3.09 3.01
N LEU A 14 13.02 4.17 3.08
CA LEU A 14 11.85 4.21 3.96
C LEU A 14 10.83 3.14 3.57
N LEU A 15 10.50 3.04 2.30
CA LEU A 15 9.51 2.08 1.81
C LEU A 15 9.94 0.64 2.03
N GLN A 16 11.24 0.36 2.07
CA GLN A 16 11.78 -0.97 2.35
C GLN A 16 11.64 -1.38 3.81
N ARG A 17 11.68 -0.43 4.75
CA ARG A 17 11.64 -0.75 6.18
C ARG A 17 10.26 -0.55 6.83
N ILE A 18 9.37 0.22 6.22
CA ILE A 18 8.01 0.45 6.73
C ILE A 18 7.06 -0.55 6.07
N THR A 19 6.13 -1.08 6.84
CA THR A 19 5.19 -2.11 6.36
C THR A 19 3.74 -1.64 6.37
N VAL A 20 3.45 -0.45 6.90
CA VAL A 20 2.11 0.12 6.96
C VAL A 20 2.14 1.51 6.35
N GLY A 21 1.21 1.77 5.46
CA GLY A 21 1.01 3.08 4.85
C GLY A 21 -0.46 3.42 4.76
N ARG A 22 -0.75 4.54 4.12
CA ARG A 22 -2.12 5.00 3.86
C ARG A 22 -2.32 5.06 2.37
N LEU A 23 -3.30 4.30 1.91
CA LEU A 23 -3.67 4.25 0.50
C LEU A 23 -4.82 5.19 0.25
N ALA A 24 -4.64 6.10 -0.69
CA ALA A 24 -5.65 7.06 -1.07
C ALA A 24 -6.09 6.82 -2.51
N CYS A 25 -7.39 6.87 -2.74
CA CYS A 25 -8.00 6.79 -4.05
C CYS A 25 -9.16 7.77 -4.12
N SER A 26 -9.69 8.00 -5.31
CA SER A 26 -10.83 8.91 -5.49
C SER A 26 -11.72 8.44 -6.62
N LEU A 27 -13.01 8.73 -6.47
CA LEU A 27 -14.01 8.45 -7.49
C LEU A 27 -15.06 9.55 -7.44
N ASP A 28 -15.37 10.15 -8.59
CA ASP A 28 -16.36 11.22 -8.70
C ASP A 28 -16.10 12.36 -7.70
N ASN A 29 -14.85 12.80 -7.61
CA ASN A 29 -14.39 13.85 -6.69
C ASN A 29 -14.51 13.50 -5.20
N GLN A 30 -14.84 12.26 -4.85
CA GLN A 30 -14.88 11.83 -3.46
C GLN A 30 -13.56 11.11 -3.13
N PRO A 31 -12.69 11.70 -2.30
CA PRO A 31 -11.48 11.04 -1.85
C PRO A 31 -11.77 10.00 -0.78
N TYR A 32 -10.92 8.97 -0.72
CA TYR A 32 -11.02 7.90 0.25
C TYR A 32 -9.61 7.49 0.66
N VAL A 33 -9.36 7.32 1.96
CA VAL A 33 -8.05 6.95 2.48
C VAL A 33 -8.20 5.90 3.58
N VAL A 34 -7.36 4.87 3.52
CA VAL A 34 -7.36 3.78 4.51
C VAL A 34 -5.93 3.33 4.80
N PRO A 35 -5.65 2.82 6.01
CA PRO A 35 -4.37 2.18 6.28
C PRO A 35 -4.29 0.83 5.56
N VAL A 36 -3.11 0.50 5.06
CA VAL A 36 -2.85 -0.78 4.39
C VAL A 36 -1.47 -1.30 4.77
N GLY A 37 -1.33 -2.61 4.80
CA GLY A 37 -0.02 -3.25 4.81
C GLY A 37 0.51 -3.33 3.39
N PHE A 38 1.80 -3.11 3.20
CA PHE A 38 2.41 -3.15 1.87
C PHE A 38 3.81 -3.72 1.91
N SER A 39 4.28 -4.13 0.74
CA SER A 39 5.66 -4.52 0.51
C SER A 39 6.18 -3.83 -0.74
N TYR A 40 7.32 -3.16 -0.60
CA TYR A 40 7.96 -2.42 -1.69
C TYR A 40 9.01 -3.28 -2.39
N GLU A 41 9.07 -3.16 -3.72
CA GLU A 41 10.25 -3.51 -4.49
C GLU A 41 10.44 -2.45 -5.59
N PRO A 42 11.65 -2.34 -6.20
CA PRO A 42 11.89 -1.28 -7.18
C PRO A 42 10.82 -1.21 -8.26
N GLY A 43 10.16 -0.06 -8.33
CA GLY A 43 9.13 0.22 -9.33
C GLY A 43 7.69 -0.02 -8.89
N CYS A 44 7.44 -0.73 -7.80
CA CYS A 44 6.06 -1.00 -7.38
C CYS A 44 5.92 -1.31 -5.89
N VAL A 45 4.68 -1.25 -5.42
CA VAL A 45 4.32 -1.75 -4.09
C VAL A 45 3.20 -2.77 -4.23
N TYR A 46 3.29 -3.85 -3.45
CA TYR A 46 2.26 -4.90 -3.40
C TYR A 46 1.40 -4.72 -2.18
N ILE A 47 0.11 -4.91 -2.35
CA ILE A 47 -0.89 -4.75 -1.30
C ILE A 47 -1.90 -5.89 -1.40
N PHE A 48 -2.40 -6.27 -0.24
CA PHE A 48 -3.40 -7.31 -0.09
C PHE A 48 -4.62 -6.73 0.61
N SER A 49 -5.79 -7.07 0.14
CA SER A 49 -7.04 -6.58 0.72
C SER A 49 -8.18 -7.55 0.48
N THR A 50 -9.28 -7.36 1.18
CA THR A 50 -10.55 -7.97 0.80
C THR A 50 -11.27 -7.08 -0.21
N LEU A 51 -12.14 -7.70 -1.00
CA LEU A 51 -13.01 -6.96 -1.91
C LEU A 51 -13.88 -6.00 -1.10
N GLY A 52 -13.95 -4.75 -1.54
CA GLY A 52 -14.72 -3.72 -0.85
C GLY A 52 -14.60 -2.38 -1.56
N LYS A 53 -14.92 -1.31 -0.81
CA LYS A 53 -15.02 0.04 -1.36
C LYS A 53 -13.75 0.53 -2.06
N LYS A 54 -12.58 0.29 -1.46
CA LYS A 54 -11.33 0.75 -2.07
C LYS A 54 -11.02 0.03 -3.39
N ILE A 55 -11.31 -1.27 -3.46
CA ILE A 55 -11.08 -2.05 -4.69
C ILE A 55 -12.02 -1.57 -5.79
N GLU A 56 -13.29 -1.37 -5.49
CA GLU A 56 -14.26 -0.85 -6.46
C GLU A 56 -13.88 0.54 -6.96
N CYS A 57 -13.42 1.40 -6.05
CA CYS A 57 -12.93 2.72 -6.37
C CYS A 57 -11.74 2.65 -7.35
N MET A 58 -10.75 1.83 -7.05
CA MET A 58 -9.54 1.71 -7.86
C MET A 58 -9.77 1.00 -9.20
N ARG A 59 -10.76 0.12 -9.29
CA ARG A 59 -11.15 -0.50 -10.55
C ARG A 59 -11.71 0.53 -11.54
N GLN A 60 -12.43 1.53 -11.02
CA GLN A 60 -13.00 2.60 -11.83
C GLN A 60 -12.03 3.74 -12.08
N ASN A 61 -11.20 4.06 -11.09
CA ASN A 61 -10.15 5.07 -11.19
C ASN A 61 -8.84 4.53 -10.66
N PRO A 62 -7.93 4.08 -11.53
CA PRO A 62 -6.70 3.43 -11.11
C PRO A 62 -5.61 4.38 -10.61
N LYS A 63 -5.79 5.68 -10.69
CA LYS A 63 -4.82 6.65 -10.19
C LYS A 63 -4.92 6.75 -8.67
N VAL A 64 -3.84 6.39 -7.99
CA VAL A 64 -3.81 6.26 -6.52
C VAL A 64 -2.57 6.90 -5.92
N CYS A 65 -2.59 7.03 -4.62
CA CYS A 65 -1.49 7.57 -3.84
C CYS A 65 -1.27 6.71 -2.60
N LEU A 66 -0.01 6.41 -2.28
CA LEU A 66 0.36 5.75 -1.04
C LEU A 66 1.29 6.68 -0.25
N GLN A 67 0.97 6.91 1.00
CA GLN A 67 1.81 7.67 1.91
C GLN A 67 2.35 6.73 2.98
N ALA A 68 3.65 6.82 3.27
CA ALA A 68 4.26 6.11 4.37
C ALA A 68 5.18 7.06 5.13
N ASP A 69 5.30 6.86 6.42
CA ASP A 69 6.07 7.76 7.24
C ASP A 69 6.76 7.05 8.40
N GLU A 70 7.68 7.80 9.00
CA GLU A 70 8.34 7.45 10.24
C GLU A 70 8.32 8.72 11.08
N ILE A 71 7.47 8.76 12.09
CA ILE A 71 7.24 9.93 12.93
C ILE A 71 7.77 9.65 14.33
N ARG A 72 8.78 10.39 14.76
CA ARG A 72 9.31 10.33 16.14
C ARG A 72 8.61 11.32 17.04
N ASN A 73 8.39 12.54 16.55
CA ASN A 73 7.65 13.60 17.23
C ASN A 73 7.25 14.67 16.21
N GLU A 74 6.63 15.74 16.68
CA GLU A 74 6.09 16.81 15.82
C GLU A 74 7.14 17.49 14.94
N SER A 75 8.41 17.50 15.35
CA SER A 75 9.48 18.18 14.62
C SER A 75 10.56 17.21 14.08
N ASP A 76 10.36 15.92 14.20
CA ASP A 76 11.31 14.90 13.70
C ASP A 76 10.53 13.77 13.02
N TRP A 77 10.43 13.84 11.69
CA TRP A 77 9.71 12.85 10.90
C TRP A 77 10.23 12.79 9.46
N LEU A 78 9.95 11.68 8.83
CA LEU A 78 10.17 11.47 7.39
C LEU A 78 8.86 10.95 6.79
N SER A 79 8.39 11.59 5.72
CA SER A 79 7.18 11.20 5.01
C SER A 79 7.46 11.05 3.53
N VAL A 80 6.98 9.96 2.95
CA VAL A 80 7.13 9.66 1.51
C VAL A 80 5.75 9.51 0.90
N ILE A 81 5.57 10.10 -0.28
CA ILE A 81 4.37 9.97 -1.09
C ILE A 81 4.73 9.30 -2.40
N VAL A 82 3.98 8.24 -2.70
CA VAL A 82 4.05 7.52 -3.97
C VAL A 82 2.76 7.79 -4.72
N THR A 83 2.87 8.28 -5.95
CA THR A 83 1.73 8.30 -6.86
C THR A 83 1.91 7.20 -7.89
N GLY A 84 0.82 6.54 -8.24
CA GLY A 84 0.94 5.39 -9.13
C GLY A 84 -0.39 4.92 -9.69
N THR A 85 -0.31 3.77 -10.34
CA THR A 85 -1.43 3.18 -11.07
C THR A 85 -1.73 1.79 -10.52
N TYR A 86 -2.97 1.57 -10.14
CA TYR A 86 -3.48 0.29 -9.65
C TYR A 86 -3.48 -0.75 -10.76
N LEU A 87 -2.99 -1.95 -10.43
CA LEU A 87 -3.11 -3.15 -11.26
C LEU A 87 -3.54 -4.31 -10.39
N GLU A 88 -4.73 -4.84 -10.62
CA GLU A 88 -5.22 -6.01 -9.90
C GLU A 88 -4.56 -7.29 -10.42
N LEU A 89 -4.04 -8.10 -9.51
CA LEU A 89 -3.33 -9.33 -9.85
C LEU A 89 -4.30 -10.52 -9.82
N GLY A 90 -5.20 -10.54 -10.79
CA GLY A 90 -6.19 -11.60 -10.93
C GLY A 90 -5.65 -12.85 -11.62
N GLU A 91 -6.31 -13.98 -11.38
CA GLU A 91 -6.01 -15.24 -12.03
C GLU A 91 -6.97 -15.46 -13.22
N PRO A 92 -6.53 -16.14 -14.28
CA PRO A 92 -5.22 -16.79 -14.49
C PRO A 92 -4.15 -15.86 -15.05
N GLN A 93 -4.49 -14.62 -15.42
CA GLN A 93 -3.61 -13.73 -16.17
C GLN A 93 -2.34 -13.33 -15.39
N TYR A 94 -2.47 -13.13 -14.08
CA TYR A 94 -1.39 -12.65 -13.21
C TYR A 94 -1.03 -13.64 -12.10
N THR A 95 -1.16 -14.94 -12.35
CA THR A 95 -0.94 -15.97 -11.32
C THR A 95 0.45 -15.89 -10.70
N GLU A 96 1.51 -15.75 -11.54
CA GLU A 96 2.88 -15.67 -11.03
C GLU A 96 3.13 -14.41 -10.20
N GLN A 97 2.65 -13.28 -10.69
CA GLN A 97 2.78 -12.01 -9.99
C GLN A 97 2.01 -12.02 -8.67
N ARG A 98 0.85 -12.64 -8.64
CA ARG A 98 0.05 -12.82 -7.43
C ARG A 98 0.79 -13.66 -6.39
N GLN A 99 1.42 -14.75 -6.80
CA GLN A 99 2.22 -15.60 -5.91
C GLN A 99 3.43 -14.85 -5.37
N HIS A 100 4.09 -14.07 -6.21
CA HIS A 100 5.22 -13.24 -5.82
C HIS A 100 4.81 -12.19 -4.77
N ALA A 101 3.70 -11.50 -5.02
CA ALA A 101 3.13 -10.55 -4.07
C ALA A 101 2.83 -11.21 -2.72
N ARG A 102 2.22 -12.38 -2.74
CA ARG A 102 1.91 -13.15 -1.53
C ARG A 102 3.16 -13.47 -0.73
N LYS A 103 4.22 -13.94 -1.39
CA LYS A 103 5.49 -14.26 -0.72
C LYS A 103 6.12 -13.03 -0.06
N LEU A 104 6.12 -11.89 -0.74
CA LEU A 104 6.67 -10.66 -0.19
C LEU A 104 5.87 -10.17 1.01
N LEU A 105 4.56 -10.21 0.92
CA LEU A 105 3.68 -9.75 1.99
C LEU A 105 3.74 -10.68 3.22
N GLU A 106 3.91 -11.98 3.00
CA GLU A 106 4.04 -12.96 4.10
C GLU A 106 5.37 -12.84 4.86
N ARG A 107 6.41 -12.26 4.25
CA ARG A 107 7.71 -12.04 4.92
C ARG A 107 7.63 -10.98 6.02
N HIS A 108 6.70 -10.05 5.89
CA HIS A 108 6.47 -9.05 6.92
C HIS A 108 5.55 -9.64 7.98
N ASN A 109 5.73 -9.24 9.23
CA ASN A 109 4.88 -9.68 10.33
C ASN A 109 3.52 -9.01 10.19
N ASN A 110 2.73 -9.49 9.22
CA ASN A 110 1.52 -8.84 8.76
C ASN A 110 0.34 -9.13 9.68
N TRP A 111 0.18 -8.32 10.69
CA TRP A 111 -1.01 -8.35 11.51
C TRP A 111 -2.31 -8.15 10.71
N TRP A 112 -2.21 -7.61 9.50
CA TRP A 112 -3.33 -7.45 8.57
C TRP A 112 -3.87 -8.78 8.04
N LEU A 113 -3.00 -9.77 7.87
CA LEU A 113 -3.42 -11.08 7.37
C LEU A 113 -4.18 -11.88 8.41
N ASN A 114 -3.75 -11.79 9.67
CA ASN A 114 -4.38 -12.52 10.77
C ASN A 114 -5.85 -12.13 10.99
N PRO A 115 -6.23 -10.84 11.07
CA PRO A 115 -7.63 -10.46 11.16
C PRO A 115 -8.48 -10.92 9.99
N LEU A 116 -7.92 -10.96 8.78
CA LEU A 116 -8.63 -11.45 7.60
C LEU A 116 -8.85 -12.95 7.65
N ALA A 117 -7.83 -13.70 8.05
CA ALA A 117 -7.92 -15.15 8.23
C ALA A 117 -8.95 -15.50 9.30
N GLU A 118 -8.89 -14.83 10.46
CA GLU A 118 -9.84 -15.01 11.54
C GLU A 118 -11.28 -14.67 11.11
N ARG A 119 -11.45 -13.62 10.32
CA ARG A 119 -12.77 -13.23 9.81
C ARG A 119 -13.33 -14.29 8.87
N ARG A 120 -12.47 -14.89 8.03
CA ARG A 120 -12.84 -16.01 7.15
C ARG A 120 -13.29 -17.23 7.96
N GLU A 121 -12.52 -17.59 8.97
CA GLU A 121 -12.81 -18.72 9.83
C GLU A 121 -14.12 -18.54 10.61
N ARG A 122 -14.38 -17.31 11.11
CA ARG A 122 -15.57 -17.02 11.90
C ARG A 122 -16.87 -16.98 11.10
N THR A 123 -16.81 -16.59 9.86
CA THR A 123 -18.03 -16.36 9.05
C THR A 123 -18.38 -17.53 8.14
N ASP A 124 -17.47 -18.47 7.89
CA ASP A 124 -17.58 -19.49 6.85
C ASP A 124 -18.02 -18.87 5.51
N ASP A 125 -17.76 -17.59 5.35
CA ASP A 125 -18.23 -16.81 4.23
C ASP A 125 -17.24 -16.94 3.06
N VAL A 126 -17.54 -17.88 2.17
CA VAL A 126 -16.78 -18.08 0.93
C VAL A 126 -16.83 -16.87 -0.01
N SER A 127 -17.71 -15.88 0.29
CA SER A 127 -17.79 -14.66 -0.51
C SER A 127 -16.72 -13.63 -0.14
N ILE A 128 -16.01 -13.79 0.97
CA ILE A 128 -14.89 -12.93 1.31
C ILE A 128 -13.71 -13.26 0.40
N LYS A 129 -13.60 -12.50 -0.68
CA LYS A 129 -12.52 -12.68 -1.65
C LYS A 129 -11.31 -11.87 -1.27
N THR A 130 -10.16 -12.50 -1.35
CA THR A 130 -8.86 -11.85 -1.21
C THR A 130 -8.44 -11.26 -2.55
N VAL A 131 -8.02 -10.01 -2.52
CA VAL A 131 -7.51 -9.32 -3.70
C VAL A 131 -6.06 -8.95 -3.45
N PHE A 132 -5.18 -9.40 -4.34
CA PHE A 132 -3.80 -8.93 -4.41
C PHE A 132 -3.71 -7.92 -5.53
N PHE A 133 -3.04 -6.83 -5.26
CA PHE A 133 -2.84 -5.81 -6.29
C PHE A 133 -1.47 -5.15 -6.14
N ARG A 134 -1.09 -4.47 -7.18
CA ARG A 134 0.16 -3.76 -7.24
C ARG A 134 -0.12 -2.32 -7.61
N ILE A 135 0.63 -1.41 -7.02
CA ILE A 135 0.68 -0.01 -7.47
C ILE A 135 1.98 0.15 -8.24
N ASP A 136 1.87 0.38 -9.53
CA ASP A 136 3.02 0.71 -10.35
C ASP A 136 3.37 2.17 -10.11
N ILE A 137 4.60 2.43 -9.69
CA ILE A 137 5.00 3.76 -9.23
C ILE A 137 5.25 4.69 -10.41
N ASP A 138 4.49 5.79 -10.48
CA ASP A 138 4.68 6.84 -11.49
C ASP A 138 5.67 7.89 -10.98
N ALA A 139 5.55 8.28 -9.72
CA ALA A 139 6.43 9.27 -9.09
C ALA A 139 6.50 9.06 -7.58
N MET A 140 7.61 9.50 -7.00
CA MET A 140 7.86 9.36 -5.57
C MET A 140 8.57 10.59 -5.06
N SER A 141 8.16 11.11 -3.93
CA SER A 141 8.79 12.26 -3.28
C SER A 141 8.76 12.11 -1.77
N GLY A 142 9.64 12.79 -1.09
CA GLY A 142 9.69 12.74 0.37
C GLY A 142 10.13 14.04 0.98
N LEU A 143 9.69 14.25 2.22
CA LEU A 143 10.04 15.37 3.06
C LEU A 143 10.53 14.87 4.42
N ARG A 144 11.59 15.51 4.90
CA ARG A 144 12.12 15.28 6.25
C ARG A 144 11.96 16.54 7.07
N ALA A 145 11.46 16.40 8.29
CA ALA A 145 11.48 17.46 9.28
C ALA A 145 12.56 17.17 10.32
N THR A 146 13.32 18.16 10.70
CA THR A 146 14.31 18.10 11.80
C THR A 146 14.11 19.26 12.76
N PRO A 147 14.47 19.06 14.04
CA PRO A 147 14.36 20.14 15.03
C PRO A 147 15.14 21.40 14.66
#